data_90dc6295cc2f44ed25841993d71605ab
#
_entry.id   90dc6295cc2f44ed25841993d71605ab
#
_cell.length_a   1.000
_cell.length_b   1.000
_cell.length_c   1.000
_cell.angle_alpha   90.00
_cell.angle_beta   90.00
_cell.angle_gamma   90.00
#
_symmetry.space_group_name_H-M   'P 1'
#
loop_
_entity.id
_entity.type
_entity.pdbx_description
1 polymer ?
#
loop_
_entity_poly.entity_id
_entity_poly.type
_entity_poly.pdbx_seq_one_letter_code
_entity_poly.pdbx_strand_id
1 'polypeptide(L)'
;MHHQPVKWVTLFWMAGLAMLTACSSGDDELVQIERPVEEIYNEALDLALSGDVVNAAPLFDEVERQHPYSEWSAKAQLMAAWALYESNDYPAAIAALNRFIELNPAHPDIDYAYFLRGQSYYEQIVDVERDASMTLSAKEAFESLIRRFPNSVYARDAQLKVDLTLSHLAGKEMAVGRFYLKTGHYDAALRRFDKVITTYERSNQVPEALYRMVESYLALGIDNEAERSAAVLQYNFPDSIWTERMALLIEDPTRDYDPSMFQSLLGRATAWF
;
A
#
# COMPACT_ATOMS: atom_id res chain seq x y z
N MET A 1 25.28 -16.69 90.28
CA MET A 1 25.67 -15.60 89.36
C MET A 1 24.67 -15.62 88.19
N HIS A 2 23.69 -14.73 88.28
CA HIS A 2 22.59 -14.63 87.30
C HIS A 2 22.91 -13.53 86.32
N HIS A 3 22.84 -13.84 84.99
CA HIS A 3 22.71 -12.83 83.98
C HIS A 3 21.40 -13.05 83.18
N GLN A 4 20.53 -12.11 83.31
CA GLN A 4 19.29 -11.99 82.50
C GLN A 4 19.58 -11.38 81.10
N PRO A 5 19.06 -11.91 79.98
CA PRO A 5 18.95 -11.20 78.75
C PRO A 5 17.49 -11.12 78.29
N VAL A 6 16.72 -10.16 78.78
CA VAL A 6 15.33 -9.94 78.38
C VAL A 6 15.07 -8.44 78.19
N LYS A 7 15.77 -7.76 77.32
CA LYS A 7 15.40 -6.36 76.95
C LYS A 7 15.60 -6.00 75.50
N TRP A 8 16.03 -6.92 74.67
CA TRP A 8 16.24 -6.60 73.22
C TRP A 8 15.16 -7.11 72.31
N VAL A 9 14.29 -8.01 72.70
CA VAL A 9 13.25 -8.60 71.83
C VAL A 9 12.03 -7.70 71.69
N THR A 10 11.73 -6.86 72.67
CA THR A 10 10.57 -5.95 72.64
C THR A 10 10.79 -4.70 71.83
N LEU A 11 12.01 -4.26 71.55
CA LEU A 11 12.32 -3.12 70.72
C LEU A 11 12.23 -3.45 69.19
N PHE A 12 12.45 -4.71 68.82
CA PHE A 12 12.37 -5.14 67.41
C PHE A 12 10.92 -5.30 66.93
N TRP A 13 9.98 -5.56 67.87
CA TRP A 13 8.55 -5.70 67.45
C TRP A 13 7.83 -4.35 67.28
N MET A 14 8.26 -3.29 67.94
CA MET A 14 7.70 -1.95 67.78
C MET A 14 8.21 -1.25 66.51
N ALA A 15 9.39 -1.60 65.98
CA ALA A 15 9.92 -1.06 64.75
C ALA A 15 9.29 -1.70 63.49
N GLY A 16 8.74 -2.91 63.61
CA GLY A 16 8.08 -3.62 62.50
C GLY A 16 6.66 -3.16 62.19
N LEU A 17 5.99 -2.49 63.13
CA LEU A 17 4.59 -2.05 62.95
C LEU A 17 4.45 -0.64 62.37
N ALA A 18 5.55 0.12 62.28
CA ALA A 18 5.55 1.49 61.72
C ALA A 18 5.81 1.54 60.22
N MET A 19 6.09 0.40 59.57
CA MET A 19 6.35 0.35 58.10
C MET A 19 5.16 -0.08 57.24
N LEU A 20 3.98 -0.26 57.82
CA LEU A 20 2.76 -0.70 57.11
C LEU A 20 1.79 0.45 56.72
N THR A 21 2.16 1.70 56.98
CA THR A 21 1.28 2.84 56.65
C THR A 21 1.78 3.76 55.54
N ALA A 22 2.73 3.31 54.71
CA ALA A 22 3.31 4.13 53.63
C ALA A 22 2.97 3.58 52.24
N CYS A 23 1.80 3.01 52.03
CA CYS A 23 1.22 2.75 50.72
C CYS A 23 -0.24 3.22 50.67
N SER A 24 -0.45 4.48 51.00
CA SER A 24 -1.56 5.24 50.48
C SER A 24 -0.96 6.13 49.38
N SER A 25 -0.58 5.49 48.26
CA SER A 25 -0.57 6.19 47.00
C SER A 25 -2.00 6.63 46.80
N GLY A 26 -2.23 7.91 46.92
CA GLY A 26 -3.49 8.49 46.39
C GLY A 26 -3.60 8.06 44.92
N ASP A 27 -4.43 7.07 44.65
CA ASP A 27 -5.03 6.95 43.40
C ASP A 27 -5.83 8.24 43.23
N ASP A 28 -5.17 9.29 42.73
CA ASP A 28 -5.87 10.30 41.92
C ASP A 28 -6.44 9.52 40.74
N GLU A 29 -7.52 8.81 41.00
CA GLU A 29 -8.44 8.35 39.97
C GLU A 29 -8.83 9.65 39.23
N LEU A 30 -8.13 9.90 38.13
CA LEU A 30 -8.47 10.97 37.23
C LEU A 30 -9.93 10.68 36.86
N VAL A 31 -10.84 11.35 37.52
CA VAL A 31 -12.28 11.31 37.20
C VAL A 31 -12.33 11.83 35.77
N GLN A 32 -12.29 10.91 34.82
CA GLN A 32 -12.49 11.26 33.43
C GLN A 32 -13.94 11.74 33.35
N ILE A 33 -14.08 13.05 33.24
CA ILE A 33 -15.39 13.68 33.06
C ILE A 33 -15.86 13.21 31.68
N GLU A 34 -16.91 12.39 31.66
CA GLU A 34 -17.58 11.96 30.45
C GLU A 34 -18.19 13.20 29.80
N ARG A 35 -17.71 13.50 28.57
CA ARG A 35 -18.20 14.65 27.79
C ARG A 35 -19.32 14.19 26.89
N PRO A 36 -20.32 15.05 26.53
CA PRO A 36 -21.28 14.74 25.52
C PRO A 36 -20.64 14.30 24.21
N VAL A 37 -21.16 13.25 23.61
CA VAL A 37 -20.59 12.65 22.39
C VAL A 37 -20.51 13.65 21.23
N GLU A 38 -21.55 14.47 21.07
CA GLU A 38 -21.63 15.50 20.04
C GLU A 38 -20.55 16.59 20.22
N GLU A 39 -20.22 16.91 21.47
CA GLU A 39 -19.19 17.90 21.77
C GLU A 39 -17.83 17.40 21.34
N ILE A 40 -17.44 16.17 21.72
CA ILE A 40 -16.17 15.58 21.36
C ILE A 40 -16.04 15.43 19.84
N TYR A 41 -17.11 14.92 19.20
CA TYR A 41 -17.12 14.71 17.74
C TYR A 41 -16.99 16.04 16.98
N ASN A 42 -17.73 17.09 17.39
CA ASN A 42 -17.70 18.38 16.73
C ASN A 42 -16.34 19.08 16.90
N GLU A 43 -15.74 18.98 18.09
CA GLU A 43 -14.37 19.49 18.32
C GLU A 43 -13.35 18.79 17.42
N ALA A 44 -13.43 17.46 17.29
CA ALA A 44 -12.58 16.70 16.37
C ALA A 44 -12.79 17.13 14.90
N LEU A 45 -14.06 17.35 14.53
CA LEU A 45 -14.42 17.78 13.18
C LEU A 45 -13.90 19.20 12.88
N ASP A 46 -14.01 20.12 13.83
CA ASP A 46 -13.52 21.50 13.68
C ASP A 46 -11.99 21.52 13.50
N LEU A 47 -11.25 20.71 14.24
CA LEU A 47 -9.81 20.54 14.04
C LEU A 47 -9.52 19.98 12.65
N ALA A 48 -10.22 18.93 12.23
CA ALA A 48 -10.05 18.32 10.92
C ALA A 48 -10.31 19.32 9.78
N LEU A 49 -11.39 20.10 9.89
CA LEU A 49 -11.75 21.14 8.91
C LEU A 49 -10.76 22.32 8.88
N SER A 50 -10.10 22.62 10.00
CA SER A 50 -9.05 23.62 10.06
C SER A 50 -7.69 23.11 9.51
N GLY A 51 -7.61 21.83 9.15
CA GLY A 51 -6.40 21.17 8.66
C GLY A 51 -5.52 20.56 9.77
N ASP A 52 -5.93 20.63 11.03
CA ASP A 52 -5.23 20.04 12.15
C ASP A 52 -5.65 18.55 12.35
N VAL A 53 -5.41 17.77 11.31
CA VAL A 53 -5.80 16.34 11.28
C VAL A 53 -5.04 15.50 12.30
N VAL A 54 -3.83 15.92 12.68
CA VAL A 54 -3.00 15.21 13.67
C VAL A 54 -3.66 15.22 15.05
N ASN A 55 -4.24 16.36 15.45
CA ASN A 55 -4.95 16.49 16.71
C ASN A 55 -6.41 16.04 16.61
N ALA A 56 -7.00 16.00 15.42
CA ALA A 56 -8.35 15.49 15.20
C ALA A 56 -8.46 13.97 15.43
N ALA A 57 -7.48 13.19 14.95
CA ALA A 57 -7.51 11.72 15.03
C ALA A 57 -7.73 11.20 16.47
N PRO A 58 -6.93 11.59 17.48
CA PRO A 58 -7.13 11.11 18.85
C PRO A 58 -8.45 11.58 19.48
N LEU A 59 -9.02 12.71 19.05
CA LEU A 59 -10.33 13.14 19.54
C LEU A 59 -11.46 12.30 18.93
N PHE A 60 -11.35 11.88 17.67
CA PHE A 60 -12.30 10.91 17.12
C PHE A 60 -12.21 9.56 17.84
N ASP A 61 -11.01 9.10 18.20
CA ASP A 61 -10.82 7.87 19.00
C ASP A 61 -11.43 8.03 20.41
N GLU A 62 -11.39 9.24 20.99
CA GLU A 62 -11.98 9.54 22.27
C GLU A 62 -13.52 9.36 22.27
N VAL A 63 -14.18 9.62 21.14
CA VAL A 63 -15.62 9.34 20.97
C VAL A 63 -15.89 7.85 21.19
N GLU A 64 -15.13 6.96 20.58
CA GLU A 64 -15.29 5.52 20.77
C GLU A 64 -14.97 5.11 22.22
N ARG A 65 -13.94 5.69 22.81
CA ARG A 65 -13.49 5.36 24.15
C ARG A 65 -14.55 5.72 25.23
N GLN A 66 -15.19 6.91 25.12
CA GLN A 66 -16.21 7.36 26.06
C GLN A 66 -17.60 6.81 25.74
N HIS A 67 -17.94 6.67 24.45
CA HIS A 67 -19.29 6.33 24.00
C HIS A 67 -19.29 5.16 22.99
N PRO A 68 -18.78 3.96 23.36
CA PRO A 68 -18.59 2.86 22.41
C PRO A 68 -19.86 2.33 21.75
N TYR A 69 -21.01 2.55 22.39
CA TYR A 69 -22.34 2.10 21.91
C TYR A 69 -23.15 3.21 21.23
N SER A 70 -22.56 4.38 21.06
CA SER A 70 -23.20 5.50 20.39
C SER A 70 -23.25 5.29 18.88
N GLU A 71 -24.28 5.82 18.21
CA GLU A 71 -24.34 5.91 16.74
C GLU A 71 -23.16 6.72 16.15
N TRP A 72 -22.57 7.61 16.96
CA TRP A 72 -21.39 8.39 16.59
C TRP A 72 -20.10 7.58 16.59
N SER A 73 -20.04 6.48 17.36
CA SER A 73 -18.81 5.71 17.52
C SER A 73 -18.28 5.16 16.18
N ALA A 74 -19.13 4.49 15.39
CA ALA A 74 -18.71 3.97 14.10
C ALA A 74 -18.28 5.08 13.12
N LYS A 75 -19.00 6.20 13.12
CA LYS A 75 -18.65 7.36 12.31
C LYS A 75 -17.32 7.98 12.73
N ALA A 76 -17.08 8.10 14.05
CA ALA A 76 -15.85 8.62 14.60
C ALA A 76 -14.65 7.71 14.28
N GLN A 77 -14.80 6.38 14.36
CA GLN A 77 -13.77 5.43 13.94
C GLN A 77 -13.32 5.64 12.48
N LEU A 78 -14.29 5.84 11.58
CA LEU A 78 -13.97 6.08 10.17
C LEU A 78 -13.29 7.44 9.98
N MET A 79 -13.74 8.48 10.71
CA MET A 79 -13.12 9.81 10.68
C MET A 79 -11.71 9.83 11.29
N ALA A 80 -11.47 9.05 12.36
CA ALA A 80 -10.13 8.86 12.91
C ALA A 80 -9.19 8.24 11.87
N ALA A 81 -9.64 7.18 11.19
CA ALA A 81 -8.87 6.54 10.14
C ALA A 81 -8.58 7.48 8.95
N TRP A 82 -9.55 8.32 8.57
CA TRP A 82 -9.36 9.36 7.57
C TRP A 82 -8.36 10.42 8.01
N ALA A 83 -8.43 10.90 9.25
CA ALA A 83 -7.49 11.88 9.78
C ALA A 83 -6.05 11.35 9.84
N LEU A 84 -5.87 10.06 10.17
CA LEU A 84 -4.58 9.37 10.10
C LEU A 84 -4.05 9.30 8.66
N TYR A 85 -4.92 9.02 7.69
CA TYR A 85 -4.54 9.04 6.26
C TYR A 85 -4.10 10.44 5.82
N GLU A 86 -4.87 11.48 6.12
CA GLU A 86 -4.55 12.87 5.77
C GLU A 86 -3.27 13.38 6.46
N SER A 87 -2.94 12.84 7.64
CA SER A 87 -1.67 13.13 8.32
C SER A 87 -0.47 12.34 7.76
N ASN A 88 -0.69 11.52 6.73
CA ASN A 88 0.28 10.60 6.13
C ASN A 88 0.75 9.48 7.07
N ASP A 89 0.05 9.20 8.16
CA ASP A 89 0.28 8.02 8.99
C ASP A 89 -0.47 6.80 8.41
N TYR A 90 -0.04 6.39 7.22
CA TYR A 90 -0.68 5.31 6.49
C TYR A 90 -0.70 3.97 7.25
N PRO A 91 0.35 3.56 7.99
CA PRO A 91 0.30 2.34 8.78
C PRO A 91 -0.79 2.38 9.86
N ALA A 92 -0.95 3.49 10.59
CA ALA A 92 -2.01 3.66 11.57
C ALA A 92 -3.39 3.71 10.91
N ALA A 93 -3.53 4.44 9.79
CA ALA A 93 -4.76 4.48 9.01
C ALA A 93 -5.20 3.08 8.56
N ILE A 94 -4.30 2.24 8.05
CA ILE A 94 -4.59 0.86 7.64
C ILE A 94 -5.07 0.03 8.82
N ALA A 95 -4.42 0.15 9.98
CA ALA A 95 -4.82 -0.57 11.19
C ALA A 95 -6.23 -0.15 11.66
N ALA A 96 -6.52 1.15 11.69
CA ALA A 96 -7.83 1.70 12.05
C ALA A 96 -8.92 1.25 11.04
N LEU A 97 -8.63 1.30 9.73
CA LEU A 97 -9.56 0.86 8.68
C LEU A 97 -9.84 -0.64 8.73
N ASN A 98 -8.84 -1.47 8.99
CA ASN A 98 -9.06 -2.91 9.16
C ASN A 98 -9.99 -3.19 10.35
N ARG A 99 -9.76 -2.53 11.48
CA ARG A 99 -10.62 -2.62 12.66
C ARG A 99 -12.05 -2.15 12.36
N PHE A 100 -12.20 -1.00 11.69
CA PHE A 100 -13.50 -0.47 11.29
C PHE A 100 -14.28 -1.45 10.41
N ILE A 101 -13.63 -2.01 9.37
CA ILE A 101 -14.23 -2.96 8.44
C ILE A 101 -14.68 -4.25 9.15
N GLU A 102 -13.90 -4.70 10.13
CA GLU A 102 -14.22 -5.90 10.91
C GLU A 102 -15.40 -5.68 11.85
N LEU A 103 -15.44 -4.53 12.53
CA LEU A 103 -16.46 -4.22 13.52
C LEU A 103 -17.77 -3.70 12.92
N ASN A 104 -17.70 -3.03 11.75
CA ASN A 104 -18.84 -2.33 11.15
C ASN A 104 -19.12 -2.78 9.70
N PRO A 105 -19.27 -4.09 9.40
CA PRO A 105 -19.38 -4.60 8.03
C PRO A 105 -20.63 -4.14 7.27
N ALA A 106 -21.65 -3.65 7.98
CA ALA A 106 -22.90 -3.15 7.41
C ALA A 106 -23.02 -1.61 7.42
N HIS A 107 -21.91 -0.91 7.73
CA HIS A 107 -21.93 0.56 7.76
C HIS A 107 -22.23 1.14 6.36
N PRO A 108 -23.02 2.23 6.23
CA PRO A 108 -23.32 2.83 4.92
C PRO A 108 -22.08 3.19 4.11
N ASP A 109 -21.03 3.70 4.76
CA ASP A 109 -19.78 4.13 4.13
C ASP A 109 -18.67 3.05 4.18
N ILE A 110 -19.05 1.79 4.26
CA ILE A 110 -18.09 0.69 4.34
C ILE A 110 -17.22 0.60 3.06
N ASP A 111 -17.77 0.90 1.91
CA ASP A 111 -17.06 0.93 0.63
C ASP A 111 -15.99 2.03 0.61
N TYR A 112 -16.26 3.20 1.23
CA TYR A 112 -15.25 4.23 1.42
C TYR A 112 -14.09 3.74 2.31
N ALA A 113 -14.36 3.00 3.38
CA ALA A 113 -13.31 2.43 4.22
C ALA A 113 -12.41 1.46 3.43
N TYR A 114 -12.99 0.61 2.57
CA TYR A 114 -12.22 -0.25 1.68
C TYR A 114 -11.36 0.54 0.69
N PHE A 115 -11.93 1.62 0.12
CA PHE A 115 -11.21 2.50 -0.79
C PHE A 115 -10.04 3.20 -0.11
N LEU A 116 -10.26 3.82 1.04
CA LEU A 116 -9.24 4.54 1.79
C LEU A 116 -8.10 3.63 2.26
N ARG A 117 -8.42 2.38 2.61
CA ARG A 117 -7.40 1.36 2.90
C ARG A 117 -6.53 1.05 1.67
N GLY A 118 -7.13 0.92 0.50
CA GLY A 118 -6.42 0.76 -0.76
C GLY A 118 -5.51 1.95 -1.06
N GLN A 119 -6.01 3.17 -0.87
CA GLN A 119 -5.24 4.40 -1.01
C GLN A 119 -4.06 4.45 -0.03
N SER A 120 -4.28 4.08 1.24
CA SER A 120 -3.23 4.06 2.26
C SER A 120 -2.08 3.10 1.90
N TYR A 121 -2.36 1.98 1.25
CA TYR A 121 -1.30 1.12 0.70
C TYR A 121 -0.65 1.74 -0.54
N TYR A 122 -1.46 2.37 -1.40
CA TYR A 122 -0.99 2.94 -2.67
C TYR A 122 -0.01 4.09 -2.46
N GLU A 123 -0.27 4.98 -1.50
CA GLU A 123 0.60 6.11 -1.18
C GLU A 123 1.97 5.68 -0.62
N GLN A 124 2.09 4.43 -0.13
CA GLN A 124 3.34 3.87 0.34
C GLN A 124 4.17 3.20 -0.77
N ILE A 125 3.71 3.21 -2.01
CA ILE A 125 4.48 2.67 -3.14
C ILE A 125 5.63 3.63 -3.45
N VAL A 126 6.86 3.21 -3.17
CA VAL A 126 8.07 4.02 -3.40
C VAL A 126 8.70 3.64 -4.73
N ASP A 127 9.47 2.55 -4.73
CA ASP A 127 10.19 2.04 -5.90
C ASP A 127 9.89 0.55 -6.04
N VAL A 128 9.12 0.23 -7.08
CA VAL A 128 8.66 -1.15 -7.34
C VAL A 128 9.82 -2.09 -7.67
N GLU A 129 10.94 -1.55 -8.18
CA GLU A 129 12.13 -2.36 -8.48
C GLU A 129 12.76 -2.92 -7.20
N ARG A 130 12.63 -2.23 -6.06
CA ARG A 130 13.15 -2.65 -4.77
C ARG A 130 12.19 -3.57 -4.03
N ASP A 131 10.97 -3.08 -3.76
CA ASP A 131 9.96 -3.83 -3.01
C ASP A 131 8.56 -3.64 -3.62
N ALA A 132 7.91 -4.75 -3.92
CA ALA A 132 6.58 -4.78 -4.50
C ALA A 132 5.47 -5.05 -3.45
N SER A 133 5.80 -5.16 -2.15
CA SER A 133 4.83 -5.55 -1.12
C SER A 133 3.65 -4.58 -1.03
N MET A 134 3.91 -3.27 -0.96
CA MET A 134 2.86 -2.26 -0.90
C MET A 134 2.04 -2.22 -2.19
N THR A 135 2.67 -2.41 -3.36
CA THR A 135 1.96 -2.48 -4.64
C THR A 135 0.99 -3.68 -4.69
N LEU A 136 1.40 -4.84 -4.19
CA LEU A 136 0.54 -6.02 -4.09
C LEU A 136 -0.60 -5.81 -3.10
N SER A 137 -0.32 -5.23 -1.93
CA SER A 137 -1.33 -4.92 -0.92
C SER A 137 -2.36 -3.91 -1.42
N ALA A 138 -1.92 -2.86 -2.13
CA ALA A 138 -2.81 -1.88 -2.75
C ALA A 138 -3.72 -2.55 -3.80
N LYS A 139 -3.14 -3.35 -4.71
CA LYS A 139 -3.88 -4.11 -5.71
C LYS A 139 -4.96 -4.97 -5.06
N GLU A 140 -4.61 -5.78 -4.06
CA GLU A 140 -5.54 -6.68 -3.38
C GLU A 140 -6.66 -5.92 -2.66
N ALA A 141 -6.33 -4.80 -2.00
CA ALA A 141 -7.31 -3.96 -1.32
C ALA A 141 -8.32 -3.37 -2.30
N PHE A 142 -7.88 -2.81 -3.43
CA PHE A 142 -8.78 -2.27 -4.46
C PHE A 142 -9.60 -3.36 -5.16
N GLU A 143 -9.02 -4.51 -5.48
CA GLU A 143 -9.77 -5.65 -6.02
C GLU A 143 -10.82 -6.16 -5.03
N SER A 144 -10.53 -6.14 -3.73
CA SER A 144 -11.51 -6.49 -2.68
C SER A 144 -12.69 -5.53 -2.66
N LEU A 145 -12.44 -4.22 -2.81
CA LEU A 145 -13.50 -3.22 -2.97
C LEU A 145 -14.39 -3.52 -4.18
N ILE A 146 -13.78 -3.70 -5.35
CA ILE A 146 -14.50 -3.92 -6.62
C ILE A 146 -15.36 -5.18 -6.54
N ARG A 147 -14.82 -6.27 -5.97
CA ARG A 147 -15.55 -7.54 -5.82
C ARG A 147 -16.75 -7.43 -4.87
N ARG A 148 -16.59 -6.70 -3.75
CA ARG A 148 -17.63 -6.59 -2.70
C ARG A 148 -18.67 -5.54 -3.03
N PHE A 149 -18.24 -4.43 -3.63
CA PHE A 149 -19.05 -3.23 -3.87
C PHE A 149 -18.94 -2.76 -5.33
N PRO A 150 -19.36 -3.57 -6.31
CA PRO A 150 -19.17 -3.26 -7.74
C PRO A 150 -19.92 -2.00 -8.18
N ASN A 151 -20.97 -1.60 -7.45
CA ASN A 151 -21.77 -0.41 -7.72
C ASN A 151 -21.37 0.82 -6.88
N SER A 152 -20.29 0.72 -6.10
CA SER A 152 -19.77 1.84 -5.34
C SER A 152 -19.28 2.95 -6.26
N VAL A 153 -19.42 4.19 -5.82
CA VAL A 153 -18.86 5.36 -6.53
C VAL A 153 -17.35 5.31 -6.63
N TYR A 154 -16.69 4.57 -5.72
CA TYR A 154 -15.24 4.37 -5.69
C TYR A 154 -14.76 3.23 -6.59
N ALA A 155 -15.64 2.36 -7.09
CA ALA A 155 -15.25 1.16 -7.83
C ALA A 155 -14.50 1.48 -9.12
N ARG A 156 -14.89 2.57 -9.82
CA ARG A 156 -14.22 3.02 -11.05
C ARG A 156 -12.80 3.50 -10.78
N ASP A 157 -12.60 4.31 -9.75
CA ASP A 157 -11.27 4.80 -9.38
C ASP A 157 -10.39 3.67 -8.88
N ALA A 158 -10.94 2.77 -8.05
CA ALA A 158 -10.26 1.56 -7.63
C ALA A 158 -9.78 0.71 -8.82
N GLN A 159 -10.59 0.60 -9.90
CA GLN A 159 -10.18 -0.13 -11.10
C GLN A 159 -8.97 0.54 -11.79
N LEU A 160 -8.97 1.86 -11.91
CA LEU A 160 -7.83 2.60 -12.45
C LEU A 160 -6.56 2.38 -11.61
N LYS A 161 -6.70 2.38 -10.28
CA LYS A 161 -5.59 2.10 -9.36
C LYS A 161 -5.07 0.66 -9.50
N VAL A 162 -5.96 -0.33 -9.69
CA VAL A 162 -5.56 -1.72 -10.00
C VAL A 162 -4.73 -1.75 -11.29
N ASP A 163 -5.18 -1.10 -12.37
CA ASP A 163 -4.46 -1.09 -13.64
C ASP A 163 -3.08 -0.40 -13.52
N LEU A 164 -2.98 0.65 -12.71
CA LEU A 164 -1.70 1.29 -12.39
C LEU A 164 -0.78 0.37 -11.59
N THR A 165 -1.29 -0.31 -10.56
CA THR A 165 -0.49 -1.26 -9.77
C THR A 165 0.00 -2.43 -10.62
N LEU A 166 -0.82 -2.94 -11.54
CA LEU A 166 -0.42 -3.97 -12.51
C LEU A 166 0.69 -3.46 -13.44
N SER A 167 0.60 -2.21 -13.90
CA SER A 167 1.63 -1.60 -14.73
C SER A 167 2.96 -1.42 -13.98
N HIS A 168 2.93 -1.08 -12.70
CA HIS A 168 4.11 -1.02 -11.85
C HIS A 168 4.75 -2.41 -11.68
N LEU A 169 3.95 -3.45 -11.38
CA LEU A 169 4.45 -4.82 -11.23
C LEU A 169 5.05 -5.35 -12.54
N ALA A 170 4.39 -5.08 -13.67
CA ALA A 170 4.92 -5.40 -14.99
C ALA A 170 6.23 -4.68 -15.27
N GLY A 171 6.35 -3.40 -14.90
CA GLY A 171 7.56 -2.60 -15.04
C GLY A 171 8.77 -3.22 -14.35
N LYS A 172 8.59 -3.82 -13.16
CA LYS A 172 9.63 -4.58 -12.46
C LYS A 172 10.12 -5.78 -13.28
N GLU A 173 9.20 -6.59 -13.80
CA GLU A 173 9.57 -7.75 -14.63
C GLU A 173 10.26 -7.28 -15.93
N MET A 174 9.80 -6.17 -16.51
CA MET A 174 10.44 -5.56 -17.68
C MET A 174 11.87 -5.09 -17.40
N ALA A 175 12.11 -4.44 -16.25
CA ALA A 175 13.45 -3.99 -15.86
C ALA A 175 14.41 -5.16 -15.73
N VAL A 176 13.99 -6.25 -15.06
CA VAL A 176 14.78 -7.49 -14.94
C VAL A 176 14.96 -8.16 -16.30
N GLY A 177 13.92 -8.22 -17.13
CA GLY A 177 13.99 -8.80 -18.47
C GLY A 177 14.96 -8.05 -19.37
N ARG A 178 14.92 -6.70 -19.39
CA ARG A 178 15.87 -5.86 -20.13
C ARG A 178 17.31 -6.04 -19.65
N PHE A 179 17.54 -6.23 -18.35
CA PHE A 179 18.87 -6.53 -17.82
C PHE A 179 19.39 -7.86 -18.36
N TYR A 180 18.58 -8.93 -18.33
CA TYR A 180 19.00 -10.23 -18.89
C TYR A 180 19.23 -10.16 -20.41
N LEU A 181 18.37 -9.46 -21.14
CA LEU A 181 18.53 -9.26 -22.58
C LEU A 181 19.88 -8.58 -22.89
N LYS A 182 20.19 -7.47 -22.18
CA LYS A 182 21.43 -6.72 -22.34
C LYS A 182 22.69 -7.57 -22.00
N THR A 183 22.56 -8.51 -21.09
CA THR A 183 23.69 -9.39 -20.67
C THR A 183 23.75 -10.69 -21.48
N GLY A 184 22.94 -10.86 -22.52
CA GLY A 184 22.93 -12.04 -23.40
C GLY A 184 22.28 -13.29 -22.81
N HIS A 185 21.55 -13.15 -21.71
CA HIS A 185 20.80 -14.25 -21.07
C HIS A 185 19.37 -14.31 -21.62
N TYR A 186 19.23 -14.61 -22.89
CA TYR A 186 17.98 -14.50 -23.64
C TYR A 186 16.86 -15.39 -23.10
N ASP A 187 17.16 -16.60 -22.65
CA ASP A 187 16.20 -17.51 -22.03
C ASP A 187 15.64 -16.99 -20.70
N ALA A 188 16.48 -16.34 -19.89
CA ALA A 188 16.04 -15.69 -18.65
C ALA A 188 15.20 -14.42 -18.95
N ALA A 189 15.58 -13.66 -19.98
CA ALA A 189 14.83 -12.50 -20.44
C ALA A 189 13.41 -12.91 -20.90
N LEU A 190 13.32 -13.95 -21.74
CA LEU A 190 12.04 -14.49 -22.24
C LEU A 190 11.08 -14.85 -21.11
N ARG A 191 11.54 -15.51 -20.04
CA ARG A 191 10.69 -15.83 -18.89
C ARG A 191 10.12 -14.59 -18.20
N ARG A 192 10.86 -13.49 -18.16
CA ARG A 192 10.40 -12.23 -17.59
C ARG A 192 9.36 -11.56 -18.48
N PHE A 193 9.62 -11.48 -19.77
CA PHE A 193 8.69 -10.90 -20.72
C PHE A 193 7.41 -11.75 -20.86
N ASP A 194 7.54 -13.09 -20.87
CA ASP A 194 6.37 -13.98 -20.84
C ASP A 194 5.49 -13.75 -19.62
N LYS A 195 6.09 -13.56 -18.44
CA LYS A 195 5.33 -13.21 -17.23
C LYS A 195 4.57 -11.89 -17.38
N VAL A 196 5.10 -10.90 -18.12
CA VAL A 196 4.38 -9.65 -18.38
C VAL A 196 3.14 -9.90 -19.22
N ILE A 197 3.23 -10.67 -20.30
CA ILE A 197 2.10 -10.90 -21.20
C ILE A 197 1.07 -11.89 -20.65
N THR A 198 1.47 -12.79 -19.73
CA THR A 198 0.56 -13.79 -19.15
C THR A 198 -0.07 -13.36 -17.83
N THR A 199 0.67 -12.65 -16.97
CA THR A 199 0.21 -12.26 -15.63
C THR A 199 -0.28 -10.81 -15.58
N TYR A 200 0.29 -9.93 -16.41
CA TYR A 200 0.03 -8.50 -16.44
C TYR A 200 -0.51 -8.05 -17.80
N GLU A 201 -1.40 -8.85 -18.40
CA GLU A 201 -1.94 -8.66 -19.75
C GLU A 201 -2.60 -7.30 -20.01
N ARG A 202 -3.11 -6.64 -18.93
CA ARG A 202 -3.72 -5.31 -19.00
C ARG A 202 -2.73 -4.16 -18.83
N SER A 203 -1.45 -4.48 -18.63
CA SER A 203 -0.40 -3.49 -18.43
C SER A 203 -0.02 -2.82 -19.76
N ASN A 204 0.34 -1.54 -19.69
CA ASN A 204 0.91 -0.79 -20.79
C ASN A 204 2.31 -1.29 -21.21
N GLN A 205 2.91 -2.24 -20.47
CA GLN A 205 4.21 -2.85 -20.77
C GLN A 205 4.11 -4.00 -21.79
N VAL A 206 2.91 -4.52 -22.08
CA VAL A 206 2.72 -5.69 -22.95
C VAL A 206 3.28 -5.48 -24.37
N PRO A 207 3.09 -4.34 -25.05
CA PRO A 207 3.68 -4.14 -26.38
C PRO A 207 5.21 -4.19 -26.37
N GLU A 208 5.86 -3.58 -25.37
CA GLU A 208 7.31 -3.68 -25.21
C GLU A 208 7.74 -5.12 -24.93
N ALA A 209 7.05 -5.84 -24.03
CA ALA A 209 7.39 -7.22 -23.70
C ALA A 209 7.36 -8.12 -24.93
N LEU A 210 6.32 -8.02 -25.77
CA LEU A 210 6.25 -8.76 -27.05
C LEU A 210 7.40 -8.42 -27.98
N TYR A 211 7.72 -7.14 -28.15
CA TYR A 211 8.86 -6.71 -28.94
C TYR A 211 10.20 -7.31 -28.43
N ARG A 212 10.43 -7.26 -27.11
CA ARG A 212 11.65 -7.82 -26.50
C ARG A 212 11.71 -9.35 -26.59
N MET A 213 10.55 -10.02 -26.66
CA MET A 213 10.50 -11.45 -26.95
C MET A 213 10.96 -11.74 -28.38
N VAL A 214 10.53 -10.93 -29.36
CA VAL A 214 11.02 -11.05 -30.76
C VAL A 214 12.53 -10.92 -30.81
N GLU A 215 13.11 -9.88 -30.17
CA GLU A 215 14.57 -9.70 -30.10
C GLU A 215 15.26 -10.92 -29.46
N SER A 216 14.72 -11.44 -28.37
CA SER A 216 15.29 -12.58 -27.66
C SER A 216 15.26 -13.87 -28.48
N TYR A 217 14.14 -14.14 -29.17
CA TYR A 217 13.99 -15.32 -30.02
C TYR A 217 14.90 -15.24 -31.24
N LEU A 218 15.01 -14.09 -31.92
CA LEU A 218 15.94 -13.90 -33.03
C LEU A 218 17.40 -14.10 -32.59
N ALA A 219 17.80 -13.59 -31.43
CA ALA A 219 19.12 -13.79 -30.86
C ALA A 219 19.43 -15.25 -30.53
N LEU A 220 18.42 -16.07 -30.27
CA LEU A 220 18.53 -17.52 -30.07
C LEU A 220 18.42 -18.33 -31.36
N GLY A 221 18.10 -17.71 -32.51
CA GLY A 221 17.86 -18.41 -33.77
C GLY A 221 16.54 -19.18 -33.80
N ILE A 222 15.53 -18.76 -33.01
CA ILE A 222 14.22 -19.41 -32.92
C ILE A 222 13.20 -18.56 -33.69
N ASP A 223 13.36 -18.54 -35.02
CA ASP A 223 12.62 -17.64 -35.92
C ASP A 223 11.11 -17.85 -35.86
N ASN A 224 10.62 -19.08 -35.76
CA ASN A 224 9.18 -19.38 -35.67
C ASN A 224 8.49 -18.73 -34.47
N GLU A 225 9.14 -18.67 -33.30
CA GLU A 225 8.56 -18.04 -32.10
C GLU A 225 8.70 -16.51 -32.15
N ALA A 226 9.76 -16.01 -32.81
CA ALA A 226 9.90 -14.59 -33.11
C ALA A 226 8.74 -14.12 -34.01
N GLU A 227 8.43 -14.82 -35.10
CA GLU A 227 7.33 -14.51 -36.01
C GLU A 227 5.96 -14.57 -35.30
N ARG A 228 5.74 -15.55 -34.40
CA ARG A 228 4.50 -15.64 -33.62
C ARG A 228 4.34 -14.42 -32.69
N SER A 229 5.39 -14.08 -31.96
CA SER A 229 5.37 -12.92 -31.05
C SER A 229 5.18 -11.62 -31.82
N ALA A 230 5.79 -11.48 -33.00
CA ALA A 230 5.62 -10.34 -33.88
C ALA A 230 4.18 -10.24 -34.41
N ALA A 231 3.57 -11.35 -34.82
CA ALA A 231 2.18 -11.37 -35.28
C ALA A 231 1.20 -10.95 -34.17
N VAL A 232 1.42 -11.42 -32.94
CA VAL A 232 0.63 -11.01 -31.78
C VAL A 232 0.76 -9.51 -31.50
N LEU A 233 1.99 -8.96 -31.56
CA LEU A 233 2.24 -7.54 -31.39
C LEU A 233 1.54 -6.71 -32.47
N GLN A 234 1.71 -7.09 -33.72
CA GLN A 234 1.12 -6.38 -34.86
C GLN A 234 -0.40 -6.40 -34.84
N TYR A 235 -1.01 -7.54 -34.47
CA TYR A 235 -2.46 -7.69 -34.44
C TYR A 235 -3.13 -6.91 -33.32
N ASN A 236 -2.57 -6.99 -32.09
CA ASN A 236 -3.20 -6.38 -30.91
C ASN A 236 -2.80 -4.91 -30.70
N PHE A 237 -1.64 -4.49 -31.20
CA PHE A 237 -1.09 -3.16 -30.96
C PHE A 237 -0.54 -2.52 -32.25
N PRO A 238 -1.37 -2.40 -33.33
CA PRO A 238 -0.90 -1.94 -34.65
C PRO A 238 -0.28 -0.54 -34.60
N ASP A 239 -0.81 0.35 -33.75
CA ASP A 239 -0.37 1.75 -33.65
C ASP A 239 0.74 1.97 -32.59
N SER A 240 1.28 0.88 -32.04
CA SER A 240 2.35 0.98 -31.04
C SER A 240 3.70 1.27 -31.70
N ILE A 241 4.51 2.13 -31.05
CA ILE A 241 5.91 2.37 -31.42
C ILE A 241 6.73 1.06 -31.46
N TRP A 242 6.34 0.08 -30.63
CA TRP A 242 7.02 -1.22 -30.59
C TRP A 242 6.73 -2.07 -31.81
N THR A 243 5.54 -1.92 -32.43
CA THR A 243 5.20 -2.56 -33.70
C THR A 243 6.01 -1.99 -34.86
N GLU A 244 6.18 -0.66 -34.89
CA GLU A 244 7.05 -0.02 -35.87
C GLU A 244 8.52 -0.50 -35.73
N ARG A 245 9.03 -0.56 -34.50
CA ARG A 245 10.39 -1.03 -34.23
C ARG A 245 10.58 -2.49 -34.59
N MET A 246 9.59 -3.33 -34.34
CA MET A 246 9.61 -4.75 -34.70
C MET A 246 9.70 -4.94 -36.20
N ALA A 247 8.98 -4.16 -37.00
CA ALA A 247 9.07 -4.22 -38.45
C ALA A 247 10.49 -3.90 -38.94
N LEU A 248 11.11 -2.84 -38.39
CA LEU A 248 12.50 -2.49 -38.72
C LEU A 248 13.51 -3.57 -38.30
N LEU A 249 13.28 -4.25 -37.19
CA LEU A 249 14.14 -5.33 -36.68
C LEU A 249 14.10 -6.58 -37.60
N ILE A 250 12.90 -6.91 -38.11
CA ILE A 250 12.73 -8.07 -39.00
C ILE A 250 13.33 -7.80 -40.39
N GLU A 251 13.24 -6.56 -40.92
CA GLU A 251 13.82 -6.17 -42.20
C GLU A 251 15.37 -6.22 -42.19
N ASP A 252 16.00 -5.88 -41.08
CA ASP A 252 17.45 -5.91 -40.94
C ASP A 252 17.89 -6.47 -39.57
N PRO A 253 17.94 -7.80 -39.40
CA PRO A 253 18.36 -8.46 -38.15
C PRO A 253 19.84 -8.21 -37.78
N THR A 254 20.66 -7.72 -38.74
CA THR A 254 22.08 -7.44 -38.51
C THR A 254 22.32 -6.03 -37.99
N ARG A 255 21.29 -5.20 -37.92
CA ARG A 255 21.38 -3.83 -37.41
C ARG A 255 21.73 -3.88 -35.93
N ASP A 256 22.99 -3.62 -35.61
CA ASP A 256 23.46 -3.53 -34.24
C ASP A 256 22.53 -2.67 -33.41
N TYR A 257 21.97 -3.27 -32.38
CA TYR A 257 21.15 -2.57 -31.40
C TYR A 257 22.00 -1.51 -30.69
N ASP A 258 21.89 -0.26 -31.12
CA ASP A 258 22.53 0.88 -30.45
C ASP A 258 21.66 1.37 -29.27
N PRO A 259 22.06 1.08 -28.02
CA PRO A 259 21.33 1.55 -26.83
C PRO A 259 21.29 3.09 -26.73
N SER A 260 22.18 3.81 -27.42
CA SER A 260 22.25 5.28 -27.39
C SER A 260 21.12 5.95 -28.17
N MET A 261 20.60 5.30 -29.24
CA MET A 261 19.40 5.77 -29.92
C MET A 261 18.16 5.76 -29.01
N PHE A 262 18.12 4.84 -28.05
CA PHE A 262 17.03 4.73 -27.09
C PHE A 262 16.98 5.92 -26.13
N GLN A 263 18.10 6.41 -25.67
CA GLN A 263 18.18 7.59 -24.78
C GLN A 263 17.78 8.89 -25.51
N SER A 264 18.08 9.01 -26.78
CA SER A 264 17.73 10.18 -27.57
C SER A 264 16.23 10.30 -27.87
N LEU A 265 15.52 9.15 -27.98
CA LEU A 265 14.07 9.10 -28.19
C LEU A 265 13.28 9.28 -26.88
N LEU A 266 13.79 8.76 -25.74
CA LEU A 266 13.18 9.04 -24.42
C LEU A 266 13.32 10.51 -24.04
N GLY A 267 14.43 11.15 -24.34
CA GLY A 267 14.62 12.60 -24.13
C GLY A 267 13.65 13.46 -24.97
N ARG A 268 13.15 12.96 -26.08
CA ARG A 268 12.10 13.63 -26.90
C ARG A 268 10.69 13.39 -26.35
N ALA A 269 10.40 12.21 -25.82
CA ALA A 269 9.10 11.89 -25.24
C ALA A 269 8.84 12.61 -23.91
N THR A 270 9.89 12.83 -23.09
CA THR A 270 9.80 13.58 -21.82
C THR A 270 9.75 15.10 -22.01
N ALA A 271 10.02 15.63 -23.20
CA ALA A 271 9.88 17.05 -23.51
C ALA A 271 8.43 17.50 -23.80
N TRP A 272 7.46 16.58 -23.74
CA TRP A 272 6.03 16.84 -23.98
C TRP A 272 5.14 16.67 -22.73
N PHE A 273 5.76 16.53 -21.54
CA PHE A 273 5.06 16.54 -20.24
C PHE A 273 5.55 17.67 -19.35
#